data_b554c0fe2d8a1c25c6f611a59dda6517
#
_entry.id   b554c0fe2d8a1c25c6f611a59dda6517
#
_cell.length_a   1.000
_cell.length_b   1.000
_cell.length_c   1.000
_cell.angle_alpha   90.00
_cell.angle_beta   90.00
_cell.angle_gamma   90.00
#
_symmetry.space_group_name_H-M   'P 1'
#
loop_
_entity.id
_entity.type
_entity.pdbx_description
1 polymer ?
#
loop_
_entity_poly.entity_id
_entity_poly.type
_entity_poly.pdbx_seq_one_letter_code
_entity_poly.pdbx_strand_id
1 'polypeptide(L)'
;MQQENTPKWTFITNHGLVLSYIFHNSTSTAREIANYIGVTERTTHKIISDLEEEGYIRRKKIGRRNVYNVDPQLPLRHHTKTDIMVEDLLESLTAAST
;
A
#
# COMPACT_ATOMS: atom_id res chain seq x y z
N MET A 1 -24.38 1.20 -9.45
CA MET A 1 -24.23 1.50 -9.11
C MET A 1 -23.52 2.06 -8.93
N GLN A 2 -23.20 2.31 -8.88
CA GLN A 2 -22.78 2.95 -8.65
C GLN A 2 -21.95 3.60 -8.45
N GLN A 3 -21.53 3.80 -8.51
CA GLN A 3 -20.81 4.50 -8.38
C GLN A 3 -20.65 5.49 -8.16
N GLU A 4 -20.97 5.49 -8.48
CA GLU A 4 -21.16 6.74 -8.29
C GLU A 4 -20.80 7.39 -7.09
N ASN A 5 -20.45 6.85 -6.20
CA ASN A 5 -20.11 7.36 -4.91
C ASN A 5 -18.63 7.44 -4.68
N THR A 6 -17.87 7.84 -5.70
CA THR A 6 -16.46 8.11 -5.53
C THR A 6 -16.30 9.35 -4.67
N PRO A 7 -15.68 9.24 -3.51
CA PRO A 7 -15.54 10.42 -2.66
C PRO A 7 -14.57 11.41 -3.28
N LYS A 8 -14.77 12.68 -2.95
CA LYS A 8 -13.88 13.73 -3.44
C LYS A 8 -12.52 13.69 -2.76
N TRP A 9 -12.48 13.12 -1.58
CA TRP A 9 -11.22 12.96 -0.86
C TRP A 9 -11.30 11.71 -0.01
N THR A 10 -10.15 11.17 0.36
CA THR A 10 -10.09 9.99 1.20
C THR A 10 -9.16 10.26 2.37
N PHE A 11 -9.44 9.60 3.49
CA PHE A 11 -8.55 9.70 4.65
C PHE A 11 -7.21 9.04 4.38
N ILE A 12 -7.22 7.98 3.60
CA ILE A 12 -6.01 7.22 3.31
C ILE A 12 -5.68 7.40 1.84
N THR A 13 -4.44 7.79 1.57
CA THR A 13 -3.99 7.97 0.19
C THR A 13 -3.85 6.63 -0.50
N ASN A 14 -3.77 6.67 -1.83
CA ASN A 14 -3.52 5.44 -2.58
C ASN A 14 -2.20 4.79 -2.19
N HIS A 15 -1.19 5.58 -1.86
CA HIS A 15 0.07 5.03 -1.35
C HIS A 15 -0.16 4.25 -0.07
N GLY A 16 -0.95 4.79 0.84
CA GLY A 16 -1.26 4.11 2.08
C GLY A 16 -2.05 2.83 1.85
N LEU A 17 -2.99 2.86 0.90
CA LEU A 17 -3.80 1.68 0.61
C LEU A 17 -2.96 0.58 -0.04
N VAL A 18 -2.08 0.94 -0.96
CA VAL A 18 -1.20 -0.05 -1.59
C VAL A 18 -0.28 -0.67 -0.54
N LEU A 19 0.30 0.14 0.32
CA LEU A 19 1.19 -0.37 1.36
C LEU A 19 0.44 -1.31 2.31
N SER A 20 -0.76 -0.94 2.70
CA SER A 20 -1.58 -1.77 3.58
C SER A 20 -1.91 -3.11 2.92
N TYR A 21 -2.28 -3.07 1.66
CA TYR A 21 -2.63 -4.30 0.96
C TYR A 21 -1.42 -5.23 0.85
N ILE A 22 -0.26 -4.67 0.54
CA ILE A 22 0.98 -5.45 0.45
C ILE A 22 1.35 -6.02 1.81
N PHE A 23 1.17 -5.25 2.86
CA PHE A 23 1.50 -5.67 4.22
C PHE A 23 0.76 -6.96 4.59
N HIS A 24 -0.47 -7.08 4.14
CA HIS A 24 -1.28 -8.26 4.44
C HIS A 24 -1.29 -9.30 3.33
N ASN A 25 -0.78 -8.97 2.15
CA ASN A 25 -0.83 -9.85 0.98
C ASN A 25 0.46 -9.70 0.19
N SER A 26 1.57 -10.15 0.77
CA SER A 26 2.91 -9.86 0.26
C SER A 26 3.21 -10.48 -1.11
N THR A 27 2.42 -11.44 -1.55
CA THR A 27 2.65 -12.11 -2.83
C THR A 27 1.71 -11.64 -3.94
N SER A 28 0.94 -10.57 -3.68
CA SER A 28 0.00 -10.06 -4.68
C SER A 28 0.73 -9.46 -5.87
N THR A 29 0.13 -9.60 -7.04
CA THR A 29 0.65 -8.95 -8.25
C THR A 29 0.18 -7.51 -8.29
N ALA A 30 0.87 -6.71 -9.11
CA ALA A 30 0.45 -5.32 -9.30
C ALA A 30 -0.97 -5.23 -9.84
N ARG A 31 -1.36 -6.18 -10.67
CA ARG A 31 -2.72 -6.22 -11.20
C ARG A 31 -3.74 -6.44 -10.10
N GLU A 32 -3.45 -7.38 -9.20
CA GLU A 32 -4.35 -7.65 -8.08
C GLU A 32 -4.49 -6.44 -7.18
N ILE A 33 -3.37 -5.78 -6.90
CA ILE A 33 -3.38 -4.58 -6.08
C ILE A 33 -4.19 -3.49 -6.78
N ALA A 34 -3.96 -3.29 -8.07
CA ALA A 34 -4.66 -2.27 -8.84
C ALA A 34 -6.17 -2.49 -8.80
N ASN A 35 -6.59 -3.75 -8.98
CA ASN A 35 -8.02 -4.08 -8.96
C ASN A 35 -8.63 -3.80 -7.59
N TYR A 36 -7.90 -4.14 -6.54
CA TYR A 36 -8.42 -3.93 -5.20
C TYR A 36 -8.56 -2.44 -4.87
N ILE A 37 -7.54 -1.65 -5.22
CA ILE A 37 -7.51 -0.22 -4.90
C ILE A 37 -8.44 0.56 -5.84
N GLY A 38 -8.61 0.09 -7.07
CA GLY A 38 -9.44 0.80 -8.04
C GLY A 38 -8.66 1.79 -8.88
N VAL A 39 -7.39 1.50 -9.16
CA VAL A 39 -6.56 2.32 -10.02
C VAL A 39 -6.00 1.47 -11.14
N THR A 40 -5.29 2.10 -12.06
CA THR A 40 -4.66 1.36 -13.14
C THR A 40 -3.44 0.61 -12.65
N GLU A 41 -3.05 -0.40 -13.40
CA GLU A 41 -1.84 -1.15 -13.10
C GLU A 41 -0.62 -0.23 -13.18
N ARG A 42 -0.63 0.70 -14.13
CA ARG A 42 0.45 1.67 -14.29
C ARG A 42 0.60 2.55 -13.05
N THR A 43 -0.51 3.05 -12.53
CA THR A 43 -0.49 3.86 -11.31
C THR A 43 0.02 3.03 -10.14
N THR A 44 -0.37 1.75 -10.07
CA THR A 44 0.10 0.88 -9.02
C THR A 44 1.62 0.71 -9.06
N HIS A 45 2.18 0.53 -10.25
CA HIS A 45 3.64 0.42 -10.39
C HIS A 45 4.34 1.69 -9.93
N LYS A 46 3.76 2.85 -10.25
CA LYS A 46 4.33 4.12 -9.81
C LYS A 46 4.34 4.22 -8.28
N ILE A 47 3.24 3.82 -7.66
CA ILE A 47 3.12 3.86 -6.21
C ILE A 47 4.11 2.90 -5.56
N ILE A 48 4.23 1.69 -6.11
CA ILE A 48 5.19 0.72 -5.59
C ILE A 48 6.61 1.27 -5.68
N SER A 49 6.95 1.91 -6.79
CA SER A 49 8.26 2.52 -6.95
C SER A 49 8.50 3.61 -5.92
N ASP A 50 7.49 4.44 -5.66
CA ASP A 50 7.60 5.49 -4.65
C ASP A 50 7.86 4.89 -3.27
N LEU A 51 7.12 3.85 -2.92
CA LEU A 51 7.27 3.20 -1.62
C LEU A 51 8.62 2.53 -1.50
N GLU A 52 9.08 1.91 -2.58
CA GLU A 52 10.37 1.26 -2.59
C GLU A 52 11.51 2.27 -2.44
N GLU A 53 11.39 3.38 -3.14
CA GLU A 53 12.41 4.43 -3.10
C GLU A 53 12.56 5.02 -1.70
N GLU A 54 11.47 5.12 -0.98
CA GLU A 54 11.50 5.65 0.39
C GLU A 54 11.79 4.60 1.44
N GLY A 55 11.97 3.35 1.01
CA GLY A 55 12.35 2.30 1.94
C GLY A 55 11.22 1.60 2.65
N TYR A 56 9.97 1.92 2.31
CA TYR A 56 8.83 1.27 2.98
C TYR A 56 8.64 -0.17 2.54
N ILE A 57 9.03 -0.51 1.32
CA ILE A 57 8.97 -1.88 0.85
C ILE A 57 10.26 -2.26 0.17
N ARG A 58 10.52 -3.56 0.17
CA ARG A 58 11.59 -4.18 -0.61
C ARG A 58 10.97 -5.20 -1.52
N ARG A 59 11.41 -5.22 -2.75
CA ARG A 59 10.93 -6.17 -3.75
C ARG A 59 11.96 -7.27 -3.91
N LYS A 60 11.51 -8.50 -3.87
CA LYS A 60 12.37 -9.65 -4.12
C LYS A 60 11.70 -10.52 -5.17
N LYS A 61 12.44 -10.91 -6.17
CA LYS A 61 11.91 -11.75 -7.22
C LYS A 61 12.14 -13.21 -6.86
N ILE A 62 11.07 -13.99 -6.88
CA ILE A 62 11.14 -15.42 -6.65
C ILE A 62 10.45 -16.08 -7.83
N GLY A 63 11.25 -16.73 -8.70
CA GLY A 63 10.72 -17.21 -9.95
C GLY A 63 10.25 -16.04 -10.81
N ARG A 64 9.00 -16.06 -11.20
CA ARG A 64 8.41 -14.99 -12.03
C ARG A 64 7.61 -14.01 -11.21
N ARG A 65 7.54 -14.18 -9.90
CA ARG A 65 6.72 -13.33 -9.05
C ARG A 65 7.60 -12.41 -8.24
N ASN A 66 7.06 -11.23 -7.98
CA ASN A 66 7.65 -10.34 -7.00
C ASN A 66 7.02 -10.60 -5.66
N VAL A 67 7.85 -10.62 -4.63
CA VAL A 67 7.38 -10.71 -3.25
C VAL A 67 7.80 -9.41 -2.58
N TYR A 68 6.88 -8.79 -1.89
CA TYR A 68 7.12 -7.49 -1.28
C TYR A 68 7.20 -7.65 0.24
N ASN A 69 8.23 -7.06 0.83
CA ASN A 69 8.37 -7.01 2.27
C ASN A 69 8.24 -5.57 2.72
N VAL A 70 7.38 -5.34 3.70
CA VAL A 70 7.17 -4.01 4.25
C VAL A 70 8.10 -3.84 5.45
N ASP A 71 8.70 -2.65 5.56
CA ASP A 71 9.43 -2.29 6.76
C ASP A 71 8.45 -1.64 7.73
N PRO A 72 8.01 -2.36 8.76
CA PRO A 72 6.96 -1.85 9.65
C PRO A 72 7.45 -0.81 10.63
N GLN A 73 8.75 -0.61 10.72
CA GLN A 73 9.35 0.23 11.75
C GLN A 73 9.65 1.64 11.27
N LEU A 74 9.32 1.95 10.02
CA LEU A 74 9.50 3.31 9.53
C LEU A 74 8.38 4.20 10.05
N PRO A 75 8.69 5.47 10.34
CA PRO A 75 7.66 6.39 10.81
C PRO A 75 6.73 6.81 9.69
N LEU A 76 5.56 7.31 10.07
CA LEU A 76 4.67 7.88 9.10
C LEU A 76 5.32 9.08 8.45
N ARG A 77 5.01 9.26 7.18
CA ARG A 77 5.66 10.26 6.34
C ARG A 77 5.03 11.63 6.51
N HIS A 78 5.18 12.19 7.70
CA HIS A 78 4.69 13.54 7.99
C HIS A 78 5.42 14.05 9.21
N HIS A 79 5.80 15.33 9.17
CA HIS A 79 6.61 15.89 10.25
C HIS A 79 5.92 15.87 11.61
N THR A 80 4.60 15.77 11.63
CA THR A 80 3.86 15.70 12.89
C THR A 80 3.70 14.28 13.41
N LYS A 81 4.15 13.27 12.66
CA LYS A 81 3.93 11.87 13.00
C LYS A 81 5.23 11.06 12.99
N THR A 82 6.35 11.71 13.30
CA THR A 82 7.64 11.04 13.22
C THR A 82 7.85 10.02 14.34
N ASP A 83 7.02 10.05 15.36
CA ASP A 83 7.11 9.12 16.47
C ASP A 83 6.12 7.95 16.35
N ILE A 84 5.38 7.86 15.25
CA ILE A 84 4.42 6.79 15.04
C ILE A 84 4.93 5.89 13.91
N MET A 85 5.02 4.60 14.19
CA MET A 85 5.47 3.64 13.20
C MET A 85 4.36 3.35 12.20
N VAL A 86 4.76 3.10 10.96
CA VAL A 86 3.79 2.76 9.92
C VAL A 86 3.04 1.48 10.27
N GLU A 87 3.66 0.60 11.03
CA GLU A 87 3.04 -0.65 11.46
C GLU A 87 1.73 -0.39 12.21
N ASP A 88 1.70 0.63 13.04
CA ASP A 88 0.51 0.93 13.83
C ASP A 88 -0.67 1.28 12.94
N LEU A 89 -0.40 2.05 11.89
CA LEU A 89 -1.45 2.39 10.94
C LEU A 89 -1.89 1.18 10.14
N LEU A 90 -0.94 0.40 9.67
CA LEU A 90 -1.26 -0.74 8.81
C LEU A 90 -2.08 -1.78 9.56
N GLU A 91 -1.76 -2.02 10.82
CA GLU A 91 -2.53 -2.96 11.61
C GLU A 91 -3.95 -2.48 11.84
N SER A 92 -4.13 -1.18 11.96
CA SER A 92 -5.48 -0.63 12.12
C SER A 92 -6.33 -0.84 10.89
N LEU A 93 -5.72 -0.98 9.73
CA LEU A 93 -6.45 -1.13 8.48
C LEU A 93 -6.76 -2.59 8.14
N THR A 94 -6.28 -3.52 8.96
CA THR A 94 -6.46 -4.95 8.70
C THR A 94 -7.91 -5.37 8.75
N ALA A 95 -8.65 -4.84 9.67
CA ALA A 95 -10.01 -5.32 9.92
C ALA A 95 -10.91 -5.18 8.71
N ALA A 96 -10.60 -4.24 7.85
CA ALA A 96 -11.44 -3.98 6.69
C ALA A 96 -11.36 -5.10 5.66
N SER A 97 -10.36 -5.95 5.76
CA SER A 97 -10.13 -6.96 4.73
C SER A 97 -10.96 -8.21 4.93
N THR A 98 -11.66 -8.33 6.02
CA THR A 98 -12.44 -9.55 6.27
C THR A 98 -13.91 -9.40 5.99
#